data_7ca1a36f8d8815165d678f884b2e6515
#
_entry.id   7ca1a36f8d8815165d678f884b2e6515
#
_cell.length_a   1.000
_cell.length_b   1.000
_cell.length_c   1.000
_cell.angle_alpha   90.00
_cell.angle_beta   90.00
_cell.angle_gamma   90.00
#
_symmetry.space_group_name_H-M   'P 1'
#
loop_
_entity.id
_entity.type
_entity.pdbx_description
1 polymer ?
#
loop_
_entity_poly.entity_id
_entity_poly.type
_entity_poly.pdbx_seq_one_letter_code
_entity_poly.pdbx_strand_id
1 'polypeptide(L)'
;MIMQLQPTAAAYVRSINDHDPAAFNALFADDAVVKDIGREFRGPLAIKDWRTREIFDVQVTVEVINAAHRDGKTVLTAKVDGTFDRAGLPDPLIMEHELTIKGDKIVALTCRLAP
;
A
#
# COMPACT_ATOMS: atom_id res chain seq x y z
N MET A 1 -15.69 -8.53 13.99
CA MET A 1 -15.16 -7.26 14.50
C MET A 1 -14.84 -6.34 13.35
N ILE A 2 -15.25 -5.10 13.44
CA ILE A 2 -14.98 -4.11 12.39
C ILE A 2 -13.70 -3.37 12.76
N MET A 3 -12.69 -3.46 11.89
CA MET A 3 -11.48 -2.67 12.05
C MET A 3 -11.75 -1.24 11.63
N GLN A 4 -11.39 -0.29 12.49
CA GLN A 4 -11.48 1.12 12.16
C GLN A 4 -10.16 1.60 11.60
N LEU A 5 -10.17 2.02 10.36
CA LEU A 5 -9.01 2.61 9.70
C LEU A 5 -9.16 4.12 9.66
N GLN A 6 -8.03 4.82 9.75
CA GLN A 6 -7.98 6.23 9.41
C GLN A 6 -8.58 6.44 8.01
N PRO A 7 -9.28 7.56 7.75
CA PRO A 7 -9.93 7.76 6.44
C PRO A 7 -8.99 7.61 5.25
N THR A 8 -7.77 8.15 5.34
CA THR A 8 -6.79 8.03 4.25
C THR A 8 -6.32 6.59 4.08
N ALA A 9 -6.11 5.85 5.18
CA ALA A 9 -5.74 4.44 5.11
C ALA A 9 -6.87 3.60 4.52
N ALA A 10 -8.12 3.88 4.89
CA ALA A 10 -9.28 3.19 4.33
C ALA A 10 -9.41 3.46 2.82
N ALA A 11 -9.18 4.71 2.41
CA ALA A 11 -9.21 5.09 1.00
C ALA A 11 -8.08 4.40 0.20
N TYR A 12 -6.90 4.24 0.82
CA TYR A 12 -5.78 3.51 0.22
C TYR A 12 -6.17 2.07 -0.09
N VAL A 13 -6.71 1.35 0.88
CA VAL A 13 -7.16 -0.02 0.70
C VAL A 13 -8.24 -0.11 -0.37
N ARG A 14 -9.24 0.78 -0.31
CA ARG A 14 -10.35 0.79 -1.25
C ARG A 14 -9.88 1.05 -2.67
N SER A 15 -8.97 2.00 -2.88
CA SER A 15 -8.48 2.32 -4.22
C SER A 15 -7.75 1.15 -4.86
N ILE A 16 -7.03 0.36 -4.07
CA ILE A 16 -6.37 -0.86 -4.56
C ILE A 16 -7.42 -1.89 -4.94
N ASN A 17 -8.36 -2.18 -4.04
CA ASN A 17 -9.34 -3.24 -4.25
C ASN A 17 -10.36 -2.90 -5.34
N ASP A 18 -10.64 -1.63 -5.55
CA ASP A 18 -11.52 -1.16 -6.63
C ASP A 18 -10.78 -1.02 -7.95
N HIS A 19 -9.47 -1.25 -7.96
CA HIS A 19 -8.60 -1.08 -9.14
C HIS A 19 -8.76 0.33 -9.73
N ASP A 20 -8.67 1.35 -8.86
CA ASP A 20 -8.88 2.75 -9.21
C ASP A 20 -7.56 3.54 -9.05
N PRO A 21 -6.74 3.59 -10.10
CA PRO A 21 -5.44 4.27 -10.02
C PRO A 21 -5.55 5.77 -9.78
N ALA A 22 -6.60 6.42 -10.26
CA ALA A 22 -6.76 7.86 -10.05
C ALA A 22 -7.02 8.16 -8.56
N ALA A 23 -7.90 7.38 -7.92
CA ALA A 23 -8.16 7.52 -6.49
C ALA A 23 -6.91 7.21 -5.66
N PHE A 24 -6.16 6.17 -6.04
CA PHE A 24 -4.90 5.82 -5.39
C PHE A 24 -3.91 6.98 -5.47
N ASN A 25 -3.70 7.50 -6.68
CA ASN A 25 -2.72 8.56 -6.90
C ASN A 25 -3.07 9.84 -6.13
N ALA A 26 -4.35 10.15 -6.00
CA ALA A 26 -4.80 11.36 -5.29
C ALA A 26 -4.49 11.33 -3.79
N LEU A 27 -4.18 10.17 -3.23
CA LEU A 27 -3.87 10.04 -1.80
C LEU A 27 -2.43 10.43 -1.45
N PHE A 28 -1.53 10.51 -2.43
CA PHE A 28 -0.10 10.71 -2.19
C PHE A 28 0.27 12.17 -2.31
N ALA A 29 1.11 12.65 -1.38
CA ALA A 29 1.71 13.97 -1.47
C ALA A 29 2.72 14.02 -2.63
N ASP A 30 2.98 15.23 -3.14
CA ASP A 30 3.90 15.40 -4.29
C ASP A 30 5.32 14.96 -3.97
N ASP A 31 5.73 15.05 -2.70
CA ASP A 31 7.07 14.65 -2.24
C ASP A 31 7.07 13.26 -1.59
N ALA A 32 6.04 12.47 -1.82
CA ALA A 32 5.93 11.15 -1.21
C ALA A 32 7.06 10.21 -1.64
N VAL A 33 7.38 9.28 -0.77
CA VAL A 33 8.37 8.22 -1.01
C VAL A 33 7.72 6.87 -0.77
N VAL A 34 7.90 5.96 -1.71
CA VAL A 34 7.46 4.57 -1.57
C VAL A 34 8.70 3.68 -1.47
N LYS A 35 8.72 2.80 -0.48
CA LYS A 35 9.71 1.74 -0.34
C LYS A 35 9.01 0.39 -0.44
N ASP A 36 9.43 -0.44 -1.37
CA ASP A 36 8.79 -1.72 -1.64
C ASP A 36 9.88 -2.80 -1.70
N ILE A 37 10.00 -3.55 -0.61
CA ILE A 37 10.95 -4.67 -0.46
C ILE A 37 12.35 -4.25 -0.96
N GLY A 38 12.91 -3.21 -0.34
CA GLY A 38 14.26 -2.73 -0.63
C GLY A 38 14.40 -1.81 -1.83
N ARG A 39 13.32 -1.56 -2.57
CA ARG A 39 13.34 -0.60 -3.69
C ARG A 39 12.72 0.72 -3.23
N GLU A 40 13.17 1.82 -3.79
CA GLU A 40 12.68 3.14 -3.40
C GLU A 40 12.22 3.92 -4.64
N PHE A 41 11.05 4.55 -4.51
CA PHE A 41 10.43 5.35 -5.56
C PHE A 41 10.07 6.72 -5.00
N ARG A 42 10.57 7.78 -5.62
CA ARG A 42 10.38 9.15 -5.14
C ARG A 42 9.66 9.99 -6.18
N GLY A 43 8.63 10.69 -5.72
CA GLY A 43 7.90 11.66 -6.51
C GLY A 43 6.81 11.05 -7.39
N PRO A 44 5.95 11.91 -7.99
CA PRO A 44 4.73 11.45 -8.64
C PRO A 44 4.95 10.50 -9.81
N LEU A 45 5.96 10.77 -10.65
CA LEU A 45 6.19 9.95 -11.85
C LEU A 45 6.70 8.55 -11.50
N ALA A 46 7.65 8.46 -10.56
CA ALA A 46 8.18 7.17 -10.13
C ALA A 46 7.11 6.34 -9.44
N ILE A 47 6.30 6.97 -8.59
CA ILE A 47 5.21 6.29 -7.88
C ILE A 47 4.13 5.84 -8.86
N LYS A 48 3.80 6.68 -9.84
CA LYS A 48 2.84 6.32 -10.89
C LYS A 48 3.30 5.09 -11.67
N ASP A 49 4.56 5.05 -12.05
CA ASP A 49 5.12 3.91 -12.77
C ASP A 49 5.12 2.65 -11.91
N TRP A 50 5.54 2.76 -10.64
CA TRP A 50 5.53 1.65 -9.70
C TRP A 50 4.13 1.08 -9.51
N ARG A 51 3.13 1.93 -9.23
CA ARG A 51 1.78 1.45 -8.98
C ARG A 51 1.14 0.80 -10.21
N THR A 52 1.46 1.32 -11.39
CA THR A 52 0.93 0.75 -12.63
C THR A 52 1.43 -0.69 -12.81
N ARG A 53 2.74 -0.88 -12.71
CA ARG A 53 3.36 -2.19 -12.95
C ARG A 53 3.13 -3.19 -11.82
N GLU A 54 3.17 -2.72 -10.56
CA GLU A 54 3.25 -3.60 -9.41
C GLU A 54 1.91 -3.79 -8.70
N ILE A 55 0.91 -2.96 -8.98
CA ILE A 55 -0.39 -3.03 -8.33
C ILE A 55 -1.50 -3.25 -9.36
N PHE A 56 -1.66 -2.32 -10.29
CA PHE A 56 -2.85 -2.30 -11.14
C PHE A 56 -2.75 -3.26 -12.32
N ASP A 57 -1.60 -3.35 -12.98
CA ASP A 57 -1.41 -4.30 -14.10
C ASP A 57 -1.52 -5.75 -13.63
N VAL A 58 -1.12 -6.03 -12.40
CA VAL A 58 -1.17 -7.38 -11.83
C VAL A 58 -2.39 -7.58 -10.91
N GLN A 59 -3.32 -6.66 -10.93
CA GLN A 59 -4.63 -6.77 -10.28
C GLN A 59 -4.54 -7.13 -8.79
N VAL A 60 -3.69 -6.41 -8.06
CA VAL A 60 -3.50 -6.65 -6.63
C VAL A 60 -4.79 -6.37 -5.87
N THR A 61 -5.11 -7.24 -4.93
CA THR A 61 -6.11 -7.02 -3.89
C THR A 61 -5.47 -7.19 -2.53
N VAL A 62 -6.00 -6.50 -1.54
CA VAL A 62 -5.50 -6.59 -0.16
C VAL A 62 -6.67 -6.86 0.77
N GLU A 63 -6.48 -7.83 1.65
CA GLU A 63 -7.42 -8.13 2.73
C GLU A 63 -6.74 -7.79 4.04
N VAL A 64 -7.20 -6.72 4.71
CA VAL A 64 -6.58 -6.25 5.93
C VAL A 64 -6.89 -7.22 7.08
N ILE A 65 -5.86 -7.76 7.68
CA ILE A 65 -5.96 -8.69 8.80
C ILE A 65 -5.84 -7.94 10.12
N ASN A 66 -4.98 -6.93 10.17
CA ASN A 66 -4.72 -6.15 11.37
C ASN A 66 -4.30 -4.73 10.99
N ALA A 67 -4.62 -3.78 11.86
CA ALA A 67 -4.18 -2.39 11.73
C ALA A 67 -3.67 -1.91 13.08
N ALA A 68 -2.53 -1.24 13.08
CA ALA A 68 -1.91 -0.72 14.29
C ALA A 68 -1.38 0.68 14.03
N HIS A 69 -1.29 1.48 15.09
CA HIS A 69 -0.65 2.79 15.05
C HIS A 69 0.62 2.73 15.88
N ARG A 70 1.76 3.08 15.26
CA ARG A 70 3.06 3.12 15.93
C ARG A 70 3.84 4.34 15.46
N ASP A 71 4.30 5.16 16.39
CA ASP A 71 5.18 6.30 16.11
C ASP A 71 4.62 7.23 15.01
N GLY A 72 3.30 7.50 15.07
CA GLY A 72 2.63 8.36 14.08
C GLY A 72 2.37 7.71 12.74
N LYS A 73 2.56 6.40 12.62
CA LYS A 73 2.36 5.65 11.38
C LYS A 73 1.23 4.65 11.53
N THR A 74 0.54 4.38 10.44
CA THR A 74 -0.47 3.33 10.38
C THR A 74 0.16 2.11 9.71
N VAL A 75 0.18 0.98 10.40
CA VAL A 75 0.71 -0.28 9.88
C VAL A 75 -0.43 -1.23 9.60
N LEU A 76 -0.63 -1.55 8.33
CA LEU A 76 -1.64 -2.51 7.90
C LEU A 76 -0.96 -3.85 7.64
N THR A 77 -1.43 -4.89 8.31
CA THR A 77 -1.04 -6.26 7.98
C THR A 77 -2.13 -6.82 7.08
N ALA A 78 -1.77 -7.27 5.90
CA ALA A 78 -2.74 -7.66 4.89
C ALA A 78 -2.30 -8.89 4.13
N LYS A 79 -3.30 -9.70 3.76
CA LYS A 79 -3.10 -10.76 2.78
C LYS A 79 -3.19 -10.14 1.39
N VAL A 80 -2.17 -10.38 0.56
CA VAL A 80 -2.06 -9.79 -0.76
C VAL A 80 -2.27 -10.88 -1.81
N ASP A 81 -3.10 -10.60 -2.79
CA ASP A 81 -3.37 -11.49 -3.91
C ASP A 81 -3.25 -10.70 -5.22
N GLY A 82 -3.23 -11.40 -6.34
CA GLY A 82 -3.10 -10.78 -7.67
C GLY A 82 -2.59 -11.78 -8.68
N THR A 83 -2.28 -11.27 -9.87
CA THR A 83 -1.79 -12.10 -11.00
C THR A 83 -0.27 -12.01 -11.17
N PHE A 84 0.43 -11.45 -10.20
CA PHE A 84 1.90 -11.32 -10.23
C PHE A 84 2.58 -12.68 -10.10
N ASP A 85 3.86 -12.74 -10.49
CA ASP A 85 4.69 -13.94 -10.33
C ASP A 85 4.91 -14.23 -8.84
N ARG A 86 4.55 -15.43 -8.42
CA ARG A 86 4.66 -15.83 -7.01
C ARG A 86 5.93 -16.61 -6.69
N ALA A 87 6.80 -16.80 -7.67
CA ALA A 87 8.05 -17.52 -7.45
C ALA A 87 8.89 -16.82 -6.38
N GLY A 88 9.32 -17.57 -5.38
CA GLY A 88 10.11 -17.04 -4.27
C GLY A 88 9.31 -16.29 -3.22
N LEU A 89 7.98 -16.22 -3.33
CA LEU A 89 7.13 -15.54 -2.35
C LEU A 89 6.45 -16.56 -1.42
N PRO A 90 6.18 -16.18 -0.17
CA PRO A 90 5.40 -17.02 0.73
C PRO A 90 3.97 -17.23 0.20
N ASP A 91 3.33 -18.32 0.62
CA ASP A 91 1.93 -18.58 0.32
C ASP A 91 1.23 -19.05 1.60
N PRO A 92 0.27 -18.28 2.16
CA PRO A 92 -0.24 -17.00 1.65
C PRO A 92 0.78 -15.87 1.76
N LEU A 93 0.64 -14.87 0.90
CA LEU A 93 1.50 -13.69 0.96
C LEU A 93 0.90 -12.70 1.94
N ILE A 94 1.56 -12.53 3.07
CA ILE A 94 1.17 -11.56 4.10
C ILE A 94 2.21 -10.46 4.12
N MET A 95 1.74 -9.22 3.98
CA MET A 95 2.63 -8.06 3.97
C MET A 95 2.22 -7.04 5.01
N GLU A 96 3.17 -6.24 5.43
CA GLU A 96 2.91 -5.03 6.20
C GLU A 96 3.06 -3.82 5.30
N HIS A 97 2.05 -2.95 5.30
CA HIS A 97 2.08 -1.66 4.63
C HIS A 97 2.07 -0.58 5.70
N GLU A 98 3.17 0.14 5.82
CA GLU A 98 3.33 1.20 6.80
C GLU A 98 3.14 2.54 6.13
N LEU A 99 2.10 3.27 6.53
CA LEU A 99 1.76 4.56 5.95
C LEU A 99 2.06 5.67 6.93
N THR A 100 2.82 6.67 6.49
CA THR A 100 2.97 7.93 7.20
C THR A 100 2.03 8.93 6.54
N ILE A 101 1.07 9.43 7.30
CA ILE A 101 0.02 10.30 6.80
C ILE A 101 0.16 11.66 7.48
N LYS A 102 0.20 12.73 6.68
CA LYS A 102 0.19 14.11 7.17
C LYS A 102 -1.00 14.83 6.55
N GLY A 103 -1.87 15.37 7.42
CA GLY A 103 -3.16 15.85 6.98
C GLY A 103 -3.96 14.68 6.43
N ASP A 104 -4.34 14.75 5.17
CA ASP A 104 -5.07 13.68 4.49
C ASP A 104 -4.23 13.02 3.39
N LYS A 105 -2.91 13.24 3.37
CA LYS A 105 -2.02 12.72 2.32
C LYS A 105 -1.01 11.74 2.87
N ILE A 106 -0.69 10.73 2.06
CA ILE A 106 0.38 9.79 2.34
C ILE A 106 1.69 10.43 1.91
N VAL A 107 2.62 10.61 2.86
CA VAL A 107 3.95 11.16 2.58
C VAL A 107 5.02 10.08 2.50
N ALA A 108 4.74 8.89 3.06
CA ALA A 108 5.63 7.75 2.94
C ALA A 108 4.83 6.45 3.03
N LEU A 109 5.20 5.49 2.22
CA LEU A 109 4.64 4.14 2.23
C LEU A 109 5.81 3.15 2.20
N THR A 110 5.84 2.24 3.17
CA THR A 110 6.82 1.15 3.17
C THR A 110 6.07 -0.18 3.13
N CYS A 111 6.36 -0.98 2.12
CA CYS A 111 5.79 -2.31 1.96
C CYS A 111 6.88 -3.34 2.23
N ARG A 112 6.60 -4.30 3.13
CA ARG A 112 7.55 -5.36 3.48
C ARG A 112 6.80 -6.66 3.75
N LEU A 113 7.51 -7.77 3.63
CA LEU A 113 6.95 -9.05 4.02
C LEU A 113 6.72 -9.07 5.53
N ALA A 114 5.59 -9.63 5.97
CA ALA A 114 5.33 -9.79 7.38
C ALA A 114 6.30 -10.82 7.98
N PRO A 115 6.76 -10.60 9.23
CA PRO A 115 7.66 -11.55 9.88
C PRO A 115 7.00 -12.90 10.18
#